data_91189654f35a535a05e04ece081463c0
#
_entry.id   91189654f35a535a05e04ece081463c0
#
_cell.length_a   1.000
_cell.length_b   1.000
_cell.length_c   1.000
_cell.angle_alpha   90.00
_cell.angle_beta   90.00
_cell.angle_gamma   90.00
#
_symmetry.space_group_name_H-M   'P 1'
#
loop_
_entity.id
_entity.type
_entity.pdbx_description
1 polymer ?
#
loop_
_entity_poly.entity_id
_entity_poly.type
_entity_poly.pdbx_seq_one_letter_code
_entity_poly.pdbx_strand_id
1 'polypeptide(L)'
;THYGLRGNRFDVYAHHPYYQRPSETPGTKPKDRNSVTMGNIGELTKLLGKLYGNKKLWITEYGYQTNPPDKLFGVSWAKQARYLTQAYTIARKNPRITMMLWFLLRDETRLGGWQSGLFTATGKKKPAYDAFRRLPH
;
A
#
# COMPACT_ATOMS: atom_id res chain seq x y z
N THR A 1 23.38 8.72 14.58
CA THR A 1 24.04 7.45 14.93
C THR A 1 24.23 6.63 13.67
N HIS A 2 25.49 6.58 13.20
CA HIS A 2 25.85 5.81 12.03
C HIS A 2 25.93 4.33 12.41
N TYR A 3 24.82 3.63 12.37
CA TYR A 3 24.90 2.19 12.20
C TYR A 3 25.31 1.96 10.75
N GLY A 4 26.63 1.71 10.57
CA GLY A 4 27.27 1.60 9.28
C GLY A 4 26.79 0.41 8.46
N LEU A 5 25.62 0.53 7.90
CA LEU A 5 25.25 -0.23 6.71
C LEU A 5 26.01 0.38 5.54
N ARG A 6 27.32 0.18 5.53
CA ARG A 6 28.15 0.53 4.39
C ARG A 6 27.69 -0.29 3.19
N GLY A 7 27.13 0.40 2.20
CA GLY A 7 26.88 -0.11 0.85
C GLY A 7 25.96 -1.32 0.80
N ASN A 8 25.35 -1.55 -0.21
CA ASN A 8 24.75 -2.72 -0.89
C ASN A 8 24.51 -4.04 -0.12
N ARG A 9 24.27 -4.04 1.19
CA ARG A 9 24.06 -5.27 1.97
C ARG A 9 22.65 -5.83 1.88
N PHE A 10 21.76 -5.25 1.07
CA PHE A 10 20.42 -5.75 0.80
C PHE A 10 20.13 -5.65 -0.70
N ASP A 11 19.27 -6.52 -1.21
CA ASP A 11 18.87 -6.55 -2.61
C ASP A 11 17.63 -5.70 -2.86
N VAL A 12 16.68 -5.75 -1.93
CA VAL A 12 15.38 -5.10 -2.01
C VAL A 12 15.06 -4.39 -0.70
N TYR A 13 14.50 -3.20 -0.78
CA TYR A 13 13.93 -2.48 0.35
C TYR A 13 12.43 -2.72 0.41
N ALA A 14 11.91 -3.16 1.55
CA ALA A 14 10.48 -3.33 1.77
C ALA A 14 9.89 -2.12 2.50
N HIS A 15 8.68 -1.71 2.12
CA HIS A 15 7.98 -0.59 2.75
C HIS A 15 6.47 -0.78 2.72
N HIS A 16 5.79 -0.24 3.75
CA HIS A 16 4.34 -0.24 3.91
C HIS A 16 3.83 1.21 3.82
N PRO A 17 3.55 1.76 2.63
CA PRO A 17 3.25 3.19 2.43
C PRO A 17 1.79 3.54 2.72
N TYR A 18 1.28 3.15 3.88
CA TYR A 18 -0.10 3.43 4.26
C TYR A 18 -0.40 4.94 4.33
N TYR A 19 -1.66 5.26 4.13
CA TYR A 19 -2.22 6.60 4.34
C TYR A 19 -2.23 6.96 5.84
N GLN A 20 -2.26 8.25 6.14
CA GLN A 20 -2.33 8.74 7.52
C GLN A 20 -3.78 8.82 8.02
N ARG A 21 -4.75 9.00 7.12
CA ARG A 21 -6.18 9.11 7.43
C ARG A 21 -7.03 8.35 6.41
N PRO A 22 -8.13 7.70 6.80
CA PRO A 22 -9.00 6.95 5.89
C PRO A 22 -9.58 7.78 4.74
N SER A 23 -9.71 9.09 4.94
CA SER A 23 -10.19 10.03 3.91
C SER A 23 -9.19 10.30 2.79
N GLU A 24 -7.91 9.97 2.99
CA GLU A 24 -6.85 10.21 2.03
C GLU A 24 -6.87 9.17 0.92
N THR A 25 -6.69 9.64 -0.32
CA THR A 25 -6.53 8.74 -1.48
C THR A 25 -5.09 8.23 -1.58
N PRO A 26 -4.81 7.16 -2.35
CA PRO A 26 -3.44 6.72 -2.60
C PRO A 26 -2.51 7.80 -3.16
N GLY A 27 -3.05 8.79 -3.89
CA GLY A 27 -2.27 9.90 -4.44
C GLY A 27 -2.06 11.07 -3.48
N THR A 28 -2.66 11.05 -2.29
CA THR A 28 -2.54 12.14 -1.31
C THR A 28 -1.13 12.13 -0.72
N LYS A 29 -0.42 13.27 -0.83
CA LYS A 29 0.88 13.44 -0.18
C LYS A 29 0.69 13.61 1.34
N PRO A 30 1.57 13.02 2.16
CA PRO A 30 1.48 13.20 3.60
C PRO A 30 1.76 14.66 3.99
N LYS A 31 1.14 15.10 5.07
CA LYS A 31 1.42 16.42 5.65
C LYS A 31 2.77 16.46 6.36
N ASP A 32 3.10 15.38 7.06
CA ASP A 32 4.40 15.22 7.68
C ASP A 32 5.46 14.88 6.61
N ARG A 33 6.49 15.72 6.51
CA ARG A 33 7.58 15.56 5.54
C ARG A 33 8.45 14.33 5.78
N ASN A 34 8.43 13.78 7.00
CA ASN A 34 9.18 12.58 7.35
C ASN A 34 8.41 11.29 7.05
N SER A 35 7.14 11.41 6.71
CA SER A 35 6.30 10.27 6.36
C SER A 35 6.38 9.95 4.88
N VAL A 36 6.42 8.65 4.58
CA VAL A 36 6.33 8.15 3.20
C VAL A 36 5.06 7.34 3.06
N THR A 37 4.13 7.87 2.26
CA THR A 37 2.88 7.21 1.85
C THR A 37 2.96 6.85 0.37
N MET A 38 1.94 6.18 -0.16
CA MET A 38 1.85 5.91 -1.60
C MET A 38 1.90 7.20 -2.44
N GLY A 39 1.37 8.32 -1.92
CA GLY A 39 1.30 9.61 -2.62
C GLY A 39 2.64 10.30 -2.84
N ASN A 40 3.66 9.95 -2.08
CA ASN A 40 5.03 10.48 -2.24
C ASN A 40 6.10 9.37 -2.32
N ILE A 41 5.72 8.16 -2.68
CA ILE A 41 6.61 6.98 -2.73
C ILE A 41 7.87 7.21 -3.60
N GLY A 42 7.78 8.11 -4.59
CA GLY A 42 8.93 8.51 -5.41
C GLY A 42 10.05 9.17 -4.61
N GLU A 43 9.75 9.83 -3.50
CA GLU A 43 10.76 10.45 -2.63
C GLU A 43 11.62 9.38 -1.94
N LEU A 44 10.99 8.28 -1.50
CA LEU A 44 11.71 7.14 -0.94
C LEU A 44 12.66 6.51 -1.96
N THR A 45 12.20 6.30 -3.19
CA THR A 45 13.07 5.72 -4.23
C THR A 45 14.22 6.65 -4.61
N LYS A 46 14.03 7.97 -4.57
CA LYS A 46 15.12 8.95 -4.75
C LYS A 46 16.13 8.87 -3.60
N LEU A 47 15.64 8.81 -2.35
CA LEU A 47 16.51 8.69 -1.16
C LEU A 47 17.32 7.39 -1.19
N LEU A 48 16.67 6.26 -1.49
CA LEU A 48 17.33 4.97 -1.66
C LEU A 48 18.41 5.04 -2.75
N GLY A 49 18.11 5.75 -3.86
CA GLY A 49 19.08 5.97 -4.93
C GLY A 49 20.33 6.69 -4.49
N LYS A 50 20.19 7.72 -3.65
CA LYS A 50 21.32 8.48 -3.10
C LYS A 50 22.16 7.67 -2.11
N LEU A 51 21.52 6.85 -1.29
CA LEU A 51 22.20 6.15 -0.19
C LEU A 51 22.73 4.77 -0.59
N TYR A 52 22.02 4.05 -1.46
CA TYR A 52 22.26 2.64 -1.73
C TYR A 52 22.25 2.28 -3.22
N GLY A 53 22.19 3.27 -4.11
CA GLY A 53 22.11 3.02 -5.55
C GLY A 53 20.73 2.54 -6.00
N ASN A 54 20.65 1.90 -7.16
CA ASN A 54 19.39 1.51 -7.82
C ASN A 54 18.71 0.29 -7.18
N LYS A 55 18.58 0.28 -5.84
CA LYS A 55 17.86 -0.80 -5.15
C LYS A 55 16.37 -0.82 -5.52
N LYS A 56 15.81 -2.01 -5.63
CA LYS A 56 14.38 -2.22 -5.86
C LYS A 56 13.60 -1.96 -4.58
N LEU A 57 12.34 -1.58 -4.75
CA LEU A 57 11.38 -1.37 -3.67
C LEU A 57 10.25 -2.38 -3.81
N TRP A 58 9.93 -3.06 -2.73
CA TRP A 58 8.74 -3.89 -2.59
C TRP A 58 7.75 -3.21 -1.64
N ILE A 59 6.52 -3.09 -2.07
CA ILE A 59 5.39 -2.71 -1.20
C ILE A 59 4.80 -4.02 -0.70
N THR A 60 5.22 -4.41 0.50
CA THR A 60 4.85 -5.70 1.08
C THR A 60 3.53 -5.67 1.83
N GLU A 61 3.01 -4.48 2.11
CA GLU A 61 1.64 -4.28 2.59
C GLU A 61 1.09 -2.95 2.07
N TYR A 62 -0.12 -2.99 1.56
CA TYR A 62 -0.94 -1.81 1.29
C TYR A 62 -2.40 -2.20 1.17
N GLY A 63 -3.30 -1.43 1.77
CA GLY A 63 -4.73 -1.71 1.71
C GLY A 63 -5.55 -0.60 2.35
N TYR A 64 -6.86 -0.66 2.16
CA TYR A 64 -7.85 0.19 2.80
C TYR A 64 -8.87 -0.67 3.53
N GLN A 65 -9.08 -0.40 4.81
CA GLN A 65 -10.14 -1.01 5.56
C GLN A 65 -11.50 -0.59 5.00
N THR A 66 -12.53 -1.40 5.20
CA THR A 66 -13.85 -1.16 4.60
C THR A 66 -14.95 -0.99 5.63
N ASN A 67 -15.86 -0.06 5.34
CA ASN A 67 -17.13 0.10 6.01
C ASN A 67 -18.28 -0.30 5.04
N PRO A 68 -19.10 -1.29 5.39
CA PRO A 68 -18.99 -2.16 6.56
C PRO A 68 -17.79 -3.09 6.48
N PRO A 69 -17.27 -3.64 7.61
CA PRO A 69 -17.79 -3.49 8.96
C PRO A 69 -17.13 -2.38 9.80
N ASP A 70 -15.94 -1.88 9.41
CA ASP A 70 -15.18 -0.91 10.21
C ASP A 70 -15.73 0.52 10.02
N LYS A 71 -16.43 1.02 11.05
CA LYS A 71 -17.02 2.37 11.03
C LYS A 71 -16.00 3.48 11.29
N LEU A 72 -14.84 3.18 11.86
CA LEU A 72 -13.84 4.19 12.25
C LEU A 72 -12.83 4.45 11.13
N PHE A 73 -12.26 3.40 10.58
CA PHE A 73 -11.19 3.48 9.58
C PHE A 73 -11.62 3.03 8.18
N GLY A 74 -12.84 2.49 8.07
CA GLY A 74 -13.31 1.91 6.82
C GLY A 74 -13.78 2.94 5.80
N VAL A 75 -13.35 2.75 4.54
CA VAL A 75 -13.95 3.39 3.37
C VAL A 75 -15.06 2.50 2.79
N SER A 76 -15.94 3.05 1.95
CA SER A 76 -16.92 2.20 1.26
C SER A 76 -16.24 1.17 0.34
N TRP A 77 -16.88 0.04 0.11
CA TRP A 77 -16.35 -1.00 -0.78
C TRP A 77 -16.02 -0.49 -2.19
N ALA A 78 -16.83 0.44 -2.71
CA ALA A 78 -16.57 1.08 -3.99
C ALA A 78 -15.31 1.97 -3.96
N LYS A 79 -15.08 2.69 -2.85
CA LYS A 79 -13.84 3.47 -2.67
C LYS A 79 -12.63 2.54 -2.56
N GLN A 80 -12.73 1.44 -1.81
CA GLN A 80 -11.64 0.46 -1.72
C GLN A 80 -11.22 -0.03 -3.11
N ALA A 81 -12.18 -0.40 -3.97
CA ALA A 81 -11.90 -0.87 -5.33
C ALA A 81 -11.18 0.20 -6.18
N ARG A 82 -11.65 1.46 -6.13
CA ARG A 82 -11.00 2.57 -6.83
C ARG A 82 -9.60 2.84 -6.31
N TYR A 83 -9.42 2.83 -5.00
CA TYR A 83 -8.13 3.11 -4.37
C TYR A 83 -7.13 1.98 -4.63
N LEU A 84 -7.59 0.74 -4.70
CA LEU A 84 -6.77 -0.39 -5.15
C LEU A 84 -6.21 -0.12 -6.55
N THR A 85 -7.08 0.18 -7.52
CA THR A 85 -6.65 0.47 -8.90
C THR A 85 -5.69 1.66 -8.96
N GLN A 86 -5.98 2.73 -8.22
CA GLN A 86 -5.12 3.92 -8.16
C GLN A 86 -3.74 3.60 -7.57
N ALA A 87 -3.68 2.84 -6.48
CA ALA A 87 -2.43 2.47 -5.82
C ALA A 87 -1.54 1.64 -6.75
N TYR A 88 -2.09 0.62 -7.41
CA TYR A 88 -1.33 -0.17 -8.39
C TYR A 88 -0.88 0.67 -9.60
N THR A 89 -1.71 1.63 -10.04
CA THR A 89 -1.31 2.57 -11.11
C THR A 89 -0.12 3.43 -10.68
N ILE A 90 -0.10 3.93 -9.44
CA ILE A 90 1.03 4.70 -8.91
C ILE A 90 2.28 3.82 -8.83
N ALA A 91 2.16 2.62 -8.26
CA ALA A 91 3.27 1.68 -8.14
C ALA A 91 3.90 1.35 -9.52
N ARG A 92 3.08 1.03 -10.52
CA ARG A 92 3.54 0.68 -11.88
C ARG A 92 4.26 1.81 -12.62
N LYS A 93 3.93 3.06 -12.32
CA LYS A 93 4.63 4.22 -12.90
C LYS A 93 6.05 4.40 -12.37
N ASN A 94 6.41 3.71 -11.29
CA ASN A 94 7.75 3.78 -10.70
C ASN A 94 8.53 2.48 -10.99
N PRO A 95 9.50 2.49 -11.91
CA PRO A 95 10.23 1.28 -12.34
C PRO A 95 11.09 0.66 -11.24
N ARG A 96 11.24 1.36 -10.10
CA ARG A 96 11.93 0.84 -8.93
C ARG A 96 11.02 -0.06 -8.08
N ILE A 97 9.70 0.09 -8.17
CA ILE A 97 8.72 -0.76 -7.48
C ILE A 97 8.49 -2.01 -8.33
N THR A 98 8.98 -3.15 -7.85
CA THR A 98 8.92 -4.41 -8.60
C THR A 98 7.94 -5.42 -8.01
N MET A 99 7.37 -5.14 -6.85
CA MET A 99 6.31 -5.93 -6.24
C MET A 99 5.41 -5.04 -5.39
N MET A 100 4.10 -5.33 -5.43
CA MET A 100 3.11 -4.74 -4.54
C MET A 100 2.11 -5.80 -4.12
N LEU A 101 1.96 -5.99 -2.81
CA LEU A 101 1.01 -6.90 -2.21
C LEU A 101 -0.16 -6.12 -1.62
N TRP A 102 -1.39 -6.55 -1.95
CA TRP A 102 -2.59 -6.04 -1.29
C TRP A 102 -2.80 -6.75 0.05
N PHE A 103 -3.03 -5.98 1.08
CA PHE A 103 -3.25 -6.47 2.44
C PHE A 103 -4.73 -6.33 2.80
N LEU A 104 -5.54 -7.37 2.85
CA LEU A 104 -5.41 -8.81 2.87
C LEU A 104 -6.17 -9.47 1.69
N LEU A 105 -6.12 -10.82 1.60
CA LEU A 105 -7.04 -11.57 0.75
C LEU A 105 -8.44 -11.62 1.37
N ARG A 106 -8.56 -11.88 2.67
CA ARG A 106 -9.81 -11.97 3.42
C ARG A 106 -9.73 -11.10 4.69
N ASP A 107 -10.85 -10.44 5.02
CA ASP A 107 -10.98 -9.72 6.28
C ASP A 107 -10.75 -10.65 7.48
N GLU A 108 -10.22 -10.11 8.54
CA GLU A 108 -10.14 -10.82 9.82
C GLU A 108 -11.54 -10.97 10.42
N THR A 109 -11.74 -12.04 11.20
CA THR A 109 -13.04 -12.34 11.84
C THR A 109 -13.34 -11.36 12.98
N ARG A 110 -12.32 -10.84 13.64
CA ARG A 110 -12.47 -9.83 14.70
C ARG A 110 -12.61 -8.44 14.07
N LEU A 111 -13.58 -7.66 14.53
CA LEU A 111 -13.79 -6.30 14.05
C LEU A 111 -12.60 -5.37 14.34
N GLY A 112 -11.88 -5.58 15.45
CA GLY A 112 -10.66 -4.85 15.76
C GLY A 112 -9.42 -5.29 14.96
N GLY A 113 -9.54 -6.30 14.11
CA GLY A 113 -8.52 -6.70 13.15
C GLY A 113 -8.65 -5.97 11.83
N TRP A 114 -7.91 -6.42 10.82
CA TRP A 114 -7.88 -5.76 9.51
C TRP A 114 -9.07 -6.15 8.63
N GLN A 115 -9.80 -5.14 8.15
CA GLN A 115 -10.97 -5.27 7.27
C GLN A 115 -10.66 -4.84 5.83
N SER A 116 -9.42 -5.02 5.39
CA SER A 116 -8.92 -4.57 4.09
C SER A 116 -8.95 -5.66 3.00
N GLY A 117 -9.48 -6.82 3.31
CA GLY A 117 -9.54 -7.97 2.41
C GLY A 117 -10.28 -7.71 1.10
N LEU A 118 -9.98 -8.51 0.08
CA LEU A 118 -10.74 -8.60 -1.17
C LEU A 118 -12.06 -9.38 -0.96
N PHE A 119 -12.10 -10.18 0.10
CA PHE A 119 -13.29 -10.88 0.59
C PHE A 119 -13.59 -10.46 2.02
N THR A 120 -14.88 -10.52 2.41
CA THR A 120 -15.26 -10.38 3.81
C THR A 120 -14.77 -11.56 4.64
N ALA A 121 -14.84 -11.46 5.98
CA ALA A 121 -14.53 -12.57 6.87
C ALA A 121 -15.37 -13.83 6.59
N THR A 122 -16.61 -13.67 6.10
CA THR A 122 -17.51 -14.77 5.72
C THR A 122 -17.29 -15.27 4.29
N GLY A 123 -16.33 -14.72 3.56
CA GLY A 123 -16.01 -15.16 2.19
C GLY A 123 -16.82 -14.46 1.09
N LYS A 124 -17.66 -13.46 1.40
CA LYS A 124 -18.35 -12.67 0.39
C LYS A 124 -17.36 -11.81 -0.38
N LYS A 125 -17.39 -11.90 -1.70
CA LYS A 125 -16.54 -11.11 -2.61
C LYS A 125 -16.87 -9.61 -2.54
N LYS A 126 -15.84 -8.77 -2.38
CA LYS A 126 -15.96 -7.31 -2.48
C LYS A 126 -15.64 -6.83 -3.92
N PRO A 127 -16.10 -5.65 -4.36
CA PRO A 127 -15.77 -5.09 -5.68
C PRO A 127 -14.25 -4.95 -5.94
N ALA A 128 -13.46 -4.80 -4.87
CA ALA A 128 -12.00 -4.75 -4.95
C ALA A 128 -11.38 -6.03 -5.53
N TYR A 129 -12.02 -7.19 -5.34
CA TYR A 129 -11.58 -8.44 -5.97
C TYR A 129 -11.60 -8.37 -7.49
N ASP A 130 -12.69 -7.87 -8.06
CA ASP A 130 -12.80 -7.75 -9.52
C ASP A 130 -11.88 -6.64 -10.05
N ALA A 131 -11.67 -5.57 -9.27
CA ALA A 131 -10.69 -4.56 -9.59
C ALA A 131 -9.26 -5.15 -9.62
N PHE A 132 -8.91 -5.97 -8.63
CA PHE A 132 -7.61 -6.64 -8.57
C PHE A 132 -7.39 -7.59 -9.77
N ARG A 133 -8.39 -8.41 -10.11
CA ARG A 133 -8.30 -9.33 -11.27
C ARG A 133 -8.11 -8.62 -12.61
N ARG A 134 -8.59 -7.39 -12.73
CA ARG A 134 -8.45 -6.59 -13.96
C ARG A 134 -7.15 -5.79 -14.03
N LEU A 135 -6.31 -5.85 -13.00
CA LEU A 135 -5.00 -5.22 -13.07
C LEU A 135 -4.18 -5.88 -14.19
N PRO A 136 -3.45 -5.10 -14.99
CA PRO A 136 -2.54 -5.66 -15.97
C PRO A 136 -1.39 -6.38 -15.24
N HIS A 137 -1.10 -7.57 -15.65
CA HIS A 137 -0.02 -8.44 -15.15
C HIS A 137 1.29 -8.16 -15.89
#